data_8c8db8f092520f9c89440e6e021658b4
#
_entry.id   8c8db8f092520f9c89440e6e021658b4
#
_cell.length_a   1.000
_cell.length_b   1.000
_cell.length_c   1.000
_cell.angle_alpha   90.00
_cell.angle_beta   90.00
_cell.angle_gamma   90.00
#
_symmetry.space_group_name_H-M   'P 1'
#
loop_
_entity.id
_entity.type
_entity.pdbx_description
1 polymer ?
#
loop_
_entity_poly.entity_id
_entity_poly.type
_entity_poly.pdbx_seq_one_letter_code
_entity_poly.pdbx_strand_id
1 'polypeptide(L)'
;MRSKKLLILYAFLLIVAVVTMVQLWRLNQRPQEIGPRDYPEIKEEGILRMITEYNQSGYFVSGDTVQGFQYELSQAIAKLSGLEVQTHLEMSLAKSFEELSDNKCDVIARNIPITSEMRENYLFTEPIVLNKQVLVQRTAEANNGQAPIRNQLDLAQKTLYIPKDSPALLR
;
A
#
# COMPACT_ATOMS: atom_id res chain seq x y z
N MET A 1 23.08 -44.19 38.73
CA MET A 1 21.63 -44.00 38.59
C MET A 1 21.15 -42.54 38.59
N ARG A 2 21.78 -41.61 39.27
CA ARG A 2 21.40 -40.18 39.35
C ARG A 2 21.52 -39.46 38.00
N SER A 3 22.58 -39.71 37.21
CA SER A 3 22.80 -39.04 35.93
C SER A 3 21.75 -39.33 34.86
N LYS A 4 21.26 -40.58 34.75
CA LYS A 4 20.22 -40.94 33.79
C LYS A 4 18.86 -40.27 34.10
N LYS A 5 18.50 -40.14 35.38
CA LYS A 5 17.29 -39.41 35.80
C LYS A 5 17.37 -37.91 35.49
N LEU A 6 18.56 -37.32 35.65
CA LEU A 6 18.81 -35.92 35.32
C LEU A 6 18.67 -35.70 33.81
N LEU A 7 19.21 -36.58 32.99
CA LEU A 7 19.14 -36.53 31.53
C LEU A 7 17.69 -36.63 31.01
N ILE A 8 16.90 -37.50 31.62
CA ILE A 8 15.47 -37.62 31.30
C ILE A 8 14.71 -36.33 31.68
N LEU A 9 15.03 -35.70 32.82
CA LEU A 9 14.42 -34.45 33.26
C LEU A 9 14.74 -33.33 32.30
N TYR A 10 16.00 -33.22 31.83
CA TYR A 10 16.39 -32.21 30.84
C TYR A 10 15.70 -32.42 29.49
N ALA A 11 15.60 -33.68 29.01
CA ALA A 11 14.90 -33.98 27.77
C ALA A 11 13.41 -33.60 27.86
N PHE A 12 12.76 -33.89 28.99
CA PHE A 12 11.37 -33.51 29.23
C PHE A 12 11.18 -31.99 29.23
N LEU A 13 12.05 -31.24 29.93
CA LEU A 13 12.03 -29.76 29.94
C LEU A 13 12.23 -29.15 28.55
N LEU A 14 13.12 -29.75 27.75
CA LEU A 14 13.38 -29.31 26.37
C LEU A 14 12.16 -29.54 25.47
N ILE A 15 11.50 -30.66 25.61
CA ILE A 15 10.25 -30.98 24.86
C ILE A 15 9.16 -29.98 25.24
N VAL A 16 8.98 -29.69 26.54
CA VAL A 16 7.99 -28.70 27.00
C VAL A 16 8.31 -27.29 26.44
N ALA A 17 9.58 -26.89 26.46
CA ALA A 17 10.00 -25.60 25.90
C ALA A 17 9.74 -25.50 24.38
N VAL A 18 10.02 -26.57 23.62
CA VAL A 18 9.73 -26.60 22.18
C VAL A 18 8.22 -26.58 21.91
N VAL A 19 7.43 -27.32 22.66
CA VAL A 19 5.96 -27.33 22.52
C VAL A 19 5.37 -25.96 22.84
N THR A 20 5.82 -25.30 23.91
CA THR A 20 5.36 -23.95 24.25
C THR A 20 5.77 -22.92 23.20
N MET A 21 6.99 -23.01 22.67
CA MET A 21 7.46 -22.14 21.60
C MET A 21 6.65 -22.32 20.30
N VAL A 22 6.34 -23.56 19.93
CA VAL A 22 5.49 -23.86 18.76
C VAL A 22 4.06 -23.38 18.98
N GLN A 23 3.52 -23.53 20.18
CA GLN A 23 2.19 -23.04 20.53
C GLN A 23 2.13 -21.50 20.45
N LEU A 24 3.11 -20.81 21.02
CA LEU A 24 3.22 -19.35 20.94
C LEU A 24 3.38 -18.87 19.48
N TRP A 25 4.19 -19.57 18.71
CA TRP A 25 4.37 -19.27 17.28
C TRP A 25 3.07 -19.47 16.48
N ARG A 26 2.32 -20.54 16.74
CA ARG A 26 1.00 -20.78 16.12
C ARG A 26 -0.04 -19.75 16.54
N LEU A 27 -0.03 -19.28 17.79
CA LEU A 27 -0.91 -18.21 18.27
C LEU A 27 -0.59 -16.88 17.59
N ASN A 28 0.70 -16.61 17.36
CA ASN A 28 1.15 -15.42 16.65
C ASN A 28 0.94 -15.49 15.12
N GLN A 29 0.78 -16.68 14.56
CA GLN A 29 0.47 -16.92 13.14
C GLN A 29 -1.02 -17.17 12.86
N ARG A 30 -1.90 -17.05 13.85
CA ARG A 30 -3.34 -17.03 13.51
C ARG A 30 -3.54 -15.90 12.53
N PRO A 31 -4.03 -16.16 11.30
CA PRO A 31 -4.54 -15.10 10.48
C PRO A 31 -5.55 -14.38 11.37
N GLN A 32 -5.31 -13.12 11.69
CA GLN A 32 -6.39 -12.29 12.22
C GLN A 32 -7.50 -12.48 11.19
N GLU A 33 -8.65 -13.00 11.61
CA GLU A 33 -9.86 -12.88 10.81
C GLU A 33 -10.08 -11.38 10.66
N ILE A 34 -9.64 -10.87 9.51
CA ILE A 34 -9.70 -9.46 9.19
C ILE A 34 -11.15 -9.23 8.79
N GLY A 35 -12.01 -9.09 9.80
CA GLY A 35 -13.37 -8.61 9.62
C GLY A 35 -13.36 -7.15 9.12
N PRO A 36 -14.47 -6.66 8.63
CA PRO A 36 -14.60 -5.25 8.26
C PRO A 36 -14.22 -4.41 9.48
N ARG A 37 -13.27 -3.47 9.27
CA ARG A 37 -12.76 -2.54 10.27
C ARG A 37 -13.20 -1.14 9.91
N ASP A 38 -13.76 -0.44 10.87
CA ASP A 38 -14.03 0.99 10.76
C ASP A 38 -13.20 1.75 11.79
N TYR A 39 -13.31 3.05 11.83
CA TYR A 39 -12.50 3.92 12.69
C TYR A 39 -12.50 3.54 14.18
N PRO A 40 -13.64 3.12 14.80
CA PRO A 40 -13.63 2.66 16.18
C PRO A 40 -12.70 1.49 16.45
N GLU A 41 -12.69 0.47 15.59
CA GLU A 41 -11.85 -0.73 15.70
C GLU A 41 -10.37 -0.38 15.45
N ILE A 42 -10.10 0.49 14.47
CA ILE A 42 -8.75 1.01 14.19
C ILE A 42 -8.21 1.74 15.41
N LYS A 43 -9.06 2.55 16.05
CA LYS A 43 -8.68 3.32 17.24
C LYS A 43 -8.44 2.44 18.47
N GLU A 44 -9.25 1.39 18.64
CA GLU A 44 -9.10 0.43 19.74
C GLU A 44 -7.82 -0.39 19.57
N GLU A 45 -7.52 -0.85 18.35
CA GLU A 45 -6.29 -1.57 18.04
C GLU A 45 -5.05 -0.67 18.07
N GLY A 46 -5.23 0.63 17.81
CA GLY A 46 -4.15 1.62 17.77
C GLY A 46 -3.31 1.58 16.49
N ILE A 47 -3.73 0.82 15.47
CA ILE A 47 -2.98 0.59 14.23
C ILE A 47 -3.82 0.97 13.02
N LEU A 48 -3.26 1.83 12.16
CA LEU A 48 -3.79 2.16 10.83
C LEU A 48 -2.91 1.49 9.76
N ARG A 49 -3.51 0.62 8.95
CA ARG A 49 -2.83 -0.10 7.86
C ARG A 49 -2.97 0.69 6.56
N MET A 50 -1.87 1.18 6.05
CA MET A 50 -1.82 2.02 4.85
C MET A 50 -1.10 1.30 3.71
N ILE A 51 -1.70 1.29 2.52
CA ILE A 51 -1.04 0.85 1.29
C ILE A 51 -0.60 2.07 0.48
N THR A 52 0.63 2.02 -0.01
CA THR A 52 1.17 2.99 -0.96
C THR A 52 2.03 2.30 -2.03
N GLU A 53 2.48 3.06 -3.02
CA GLU A 53 3.41 2.57 -4.04
C GLU A 53 4.81 3.12 -3.84
N TYR A 54 5.82 2.35 -4.25
CA TYR A 54 7.20 2.82 -4.29
C TYR A 54 7.39 3.74 -5.50
N ASN A 55 7.65 5.01 -5.27
CA ASN A 55 8.01 5.96 -6.32
C ASN A 55 8.83 7.13 -5.74
N GLN A 56 9.59 7.82 -6.60
CA GLN A 56 10.54 8.86 -6.19
C GLN A 56 9.91 10.10 -5.53
N SER A 57 8.61 10.33 -5.67
CA SER A 57 7.93 11.47 -5.08
C SER A 57 7.10 11.10 -3.85
N GLY A 58 6.61 9.87 -3.79
CA GLY A 58 5.66 9.42 -2.78
C GLY A 58 6.29 8.67 -1.61
N TYR A 59 6.97 7.60 -1.91
CA TYR A 59 7.58 6.74 -0.89
C TYR A 59 8.82 6.05 -1.48
N PHE A 60 9.99 6.39 -1.00
CA PHE A 60 11.26 5.83 -1.47
C PHE A 60 12.30 5.79 -0.36
N VAL A 61 13.34 4.98 -0.56
CA VAL A 61 14.47 4.86 0.36
C VAL A 61 15.65 5.62 -0.22
N SER A 62 16.23 6.52 0.57
CA SER A 62 17.44 7.27 0.25
C SER A 62 18.49 7.04 1.34
N GLY A 63 19.53 6.26 1.02
CA GLY A 63 20.46 5.76 2.03
C GLY A 63 19.73 4.88 3.03
N ASP A 64 19.82 5.21 4.31
CA ASP A 64 19.18 4.47 5.41
C ASP A 64 17.85 5.10 5.86
N THR A 65 17.32 6.06 5.11
CA THR A 65 16.10 6.79 5.48
C THR A 65 14.99 6.62 4.46
N VAL A 66 13.76 6.51 4.94
CA VAL A 66 12.55 6.57 4.11
C VAL A 66 12.16 8.03 3.94
N GLN A 67 11.78 8.41 2.72
CA GLN A 67 11.41 9.75 2.34
C GLN A 67 10.23 9.74 1.37
N GLY A 68 9.59 10.89 1.17
CA GLY A 68 8.55 11.10 0.19
C GLY A 68 7.25 11.59 0.81
N PHE A 69 6.37 12.12 -0.04
CA PHE A 69 5.13 12.76 0.38
C PHE A 69 4.21 11.81 1.16
N GLN A 70 4.00 10.58 0.69
CA GLN A 70 3.15 9.60 1.37
C GLN A 70 3.78 9.14 2.70
N TYR A 71 5.10 9.06 2.76
CA TYR A 71 5.79 8.79 4.01
C TYR A 71 5.57 9.91 5.03
N GLU A 72 5.79 11.17 4.63
CA GLU A 72 5.57 12.31 5.52
C GLU A 72 4.10 12.45 5.93
N LEU A 73 3.17 12.17 5.02
CA LEU A 73 1.73 12.11 5.31
C LEU A 73 1.42 11.05 6.36
N SER A 74 2.01 9.84 6.23
CA SER A 74 1.82 8.78 7.22
C SER A 74 2.32 9.19 8.62
N GLN A 75 3.47 9.87 8.68
CA GLN A 75 4.02 10.38 9.93
C GLN A 75 3.13 11.49 10.53
N ALA A 76 2.58 12.35 9.70
CA ALA A 76 1.65 13.40 10.14
C ALA A 76 0.35 12.79 10.69
N ILE A 77 -0.20 11.78 10.01
CA ILE A 77 -1.39 11.04 10.48
C ILE A 77 -1.09 10.37 11.82
N ALA A 78 0.03 9.65 11.95
CA ALA A 78 0.43 9.00 13.19
C ALA A 78 0.53 10.01 14.35
N LYS A 79 1.16 11.14 14.11
CA LYS A 79 1.33 12.21 15.11
C LYS A 79 0.01 12.84 15.54
N LEU A 80 -0.92 13.04 14.62
CA LEU A 80 -2.20 13.72 14.89
C LEU A 80 -3.25 12.79 15.49
N SER A 81 -3.28 11.54 15.05
CA SER A 81 -4.27 10.55 15.50
C SER A 81 -3.83 9.79 16.76
N GLY A 82 -2.52 9.72 17.02
CA GLY A 82 -1.93 8.86 18.04
C GLY A 82 -1.90 7.37 17.65
N LEU A 83 -2.20 7.05 16.37
CA LEU A 83 -2.16 5.69 15.85
C LEU A 83 -0.75 5.34 15.34
N GLU A 84 -0.39 4.07 15.43
CA GLU A 84 0.74 3.52 14.67
C GLU A 84 0.32 3.36 13.21
N VAL A 85 1.03 3.97 12.25
CA VAL A 85 0.75 3.79 10.82
C VAL A 85 1.70 2.74 10.25
N GLN A 86 1.14 1.59 9.91
CA GLN A 86 1.86 0.50 9.25
C GLN A 86 1.70 0.63 7.74
N THR A 87 2.82 0.92 7.05
CA THR A 87 2.83 1.13 5.60
C THR A 87 3.24 -0.15 4.88
N HIS A 88 2.39 -0.62 3.97
CA HIS A 88 2.66 -1.71 3.04
C HIS A 88 2.84 -1.17 1.63
N LEU A 89 3.81 -1.74 0.89
CA LEU A 89 4.10 -1.34 -0.50
C LEU A 89 3.46 -2.33 -1.48
N GLU A 90 2.55 -1.82 -2.32
CA GLU A 90 1.96 -2.57 -3.43
C GLU A 90 2.02 -1.74 -4.71
N MET A 91 2.64 -2.30 -5.75
CA MET A 91 2.85 -1.60 -7.02
C MET A 91 1.62 -1.61 -7.92
N SER A 92 0.80 -2.66 -7.86
CA SER A 92 -0.42 -2.78 -8.64
C SER A 92 -1.58 -2.04 -7.97
N LEU A 93 -2.19 -1.11 -8.72
CA LEU A 93 -3.37 -0.39 -8.24
C LEU A 93 -4.56 -1.33 -8.04
N ALA A 94 -4.77 -2.26 -8.97
CA ALA A 94 -5.86 -3.24 -8.89
C ALA A 94 -5.73 -4.11 -7.62
N LYS A 95 -4.51 -4.56 -7.31
CA LYS A 95 -4.24 -5.35 -6.11
C LYS A 95 -4.39 -4.52 -4.83
N SER A 96 -4.04 -3.22 -4.85
CA SER A 96 -4.31 -2.34 -3.71
C SER A 96 -5.81 -2.25 -3.38
N PHE A 97 -6.67 -2.19 -4.39
CA PHE A 97 -8.13 -2.21 -4.19
C PHE A 97 -8.65 -3.57 -3.73
N GLU A 98 -8.09 -4.68 -4.24
CA GLU A 98 -8.40 -6.02 -3.77
C GLU A 98 -8.06 -6.16 -2.29
N GLU A 99 -6.88 -5.73 -1.87
CA GLU A 99 -6.45 -5.79 -0.47
C GLU A 99 -7.29 -4.88 0.44
N LEU A 100 -7.77 -3.73 -0.06
CA LEU A 100 -8.73 -2.89 0.67
C LEU A 100 -10.08 -3.60 0.83
N SER A 101 -10.59 -4.21 -0.23
CA SER A 101 -11.86 -4.97 -0.21
C SER A 101 -11.79 -6.21 0.68
N ASP A 102 -10.60 -6.82 0.76
CA ASP A 102 -10.31 -7.97 1.63
C ASP A 102 -10.04 -7.55 3.10
N ASN A 103 -10.17 -6.28 3.45
CA ASN A 103 -9.84 -5.71 4.76
C ASN A 103 -8.38 -5.93 5.21
N LYS A 104 -7.46 -6.15 4.28
CA LYS A 104 -6.02 -6.29 4.57
C LYS A 104 -5.36 -4.95 4.84
N CYS A 105 -5.96 -3.87 4.35
CA CYS A 105 -5.58 -2.48 4.66
C CYS A 105 -6.81 -1.65 4.95
N ASP A 106 -6.60 -0.49 5.56
CA ASP A 106 -7.65 0.46 5.93
C ASP A 106 -7.68 1.66 4.97
N VAL A 107 -6.52 2.03 4.42
CA VAL A 107 -6.36 3.21 3.55
C VAL A 107 -5.39 2.94 2.42
N ILE A 108 -5.73 3.44 1.23
CA ILE A 108 -4.83 3.49 0.08
C ILE A 108 -4.33 4.94 -0.09
N ALA A 109 -3.02 5.17 0.12
CA ALA A 109 -2.37 6.48 0.00
C ALA A 109 -1.53 6.52 -1.28
N ARG A 110 -2.16 6.82 -2.41
CA ARG A 110 -1.49 6.98 -3.70
C ARG A 110 -2.29 7.90 -4.62
N ASN A 111 -1.69 8.29 -5.74
CA ASN A 111 -2.36 9.13 -6.72
C ASN A 111 -3.44 8.36 -7.47
N ILE A 112 -4.69 8.51 -7.04
CA ILE A 112 -5.86 7.87 -7.65
C ILE A 112 -6.77 8.96 -8.19
N PRO A 113 -7.14 8.95 -9.48
CA PRO A 113 -8.14 9.88 -9.99
C PRO A 113 -9.51 9.50 -9.41
N ILE A 114 -10.21 10.48 -8.85
CA ILE A 114 -11.54 10.26 -8.31
C ILE A 114 -12.55 10.32 -9.48
N THR A 115 -13.14 9.20 -9.82
CA THR A 115 -14.20 9.08 -10.82
C THR A 115 -15.56 8.85 -10.15
N SER A 116 -16.66 9.09 -10.88
CA SER A 116 -18.02 8.81 -10.36
C SER A 116 -18.19 7.34 -10.01
N GLU A 117 -17.72 6.44 -10.88
CA GLU A 117 -17.76 4.98 -10.68
C GLU A 117 -17.01 4.55 -9.40
N MET A 118 -15.83 5.12 -9.18
CA MET A 118 -15.07 4.78 -7.96
C MET A 118 -15.73 5.28 -6.70
N ARG A 119 -16.44 6.42 -6.74
CA ARG A 119 -17.20 6.95 -5.60
C ARG A 119 -18.39 6.07 -5.21
N GLU A 120 -18.90 5.25 -6.11
CA GLU A 120 -19.97 4.29 -5.80
C GLU A 120 -19.49 3.12 -4.94
N ASN A 121 -18.20 2.78 -5.04
CA ASN A 121 -17.64 1.60 -4.40
C ASN A 121 -16.66 1.93 -3.25
N TYR A 122 -16.09 3.14 -3.23
CA TYR A 122 -15.05 3.53 -2.28
C TYR A 122 -15.30 4.91 -1.69
N LEU A 123 -14.92 5.09 -0.45
CA LEU A 123 -14.89 6.39 0.22
C LEU A 123 -13.56 7.09 -0.08
N PHE A 124 -13.64 8.36 -0.43
CA PHE A 124 -12.47 9.20 -0.67
C PHE A 124 -12.40 10.31 0.34
N THR A 125 -11.19 10.65 0.76
CA THR A 125 -10.92 11.88 1.51
C THR A 125 -11.10 13.10 0.60
N GLU A 126 -11.06 14.30 1.18
CA GLU A 126 -10.88 15.51 0.39
C GLU A 126 -9.58 15.40 -0.46
N PRO A 127 -9.58 15.95 -1.70
CA PRO A 127 -8.40 15.89 -2.56
C PRO A 127 -7.20 16.57 -1.91
N ILE A 128 -6.13 15.79 -1.69
CA ILE A 128 -4.89 16.30 -1.08
C ILE A 128 -4.03 17.01 -2.15
N VAL A 129 -4.11 16.56 -3.41
CA VAL A 129 -3.35 17.10 -4.54
C VAL A 129 -4.26 17.28 -5.73
N LEU A 130 -4.21 18.46 -6.34
CA LEU A 130 -4.80 18.73 -7.64
C LEU A 130 -3.73 18.53 -8.71
N ASN A 131 -3.91 17.53 -9.56
CA ASN A 131 -2.97 17.18 -10.61
C ASN A 131 -3.61 17.36 -12.01
N LYS A 132 -2.77 17.61 -13.01
CA LYS A 132 -3.18 17.67 -14.43
C LYS A 132 -2.47 16.57 -15.20
N GLN A 133 -3.21 15.89 -16.04
CA GLN A 133 -2.62 14.98 -17.00
C GLN A 133 -2.03 15.81 -18.16
N VAL A 134 -0.83 15.46 -18.57
CA VAL A 134 -0.15 16.09 -19.69
C VAL A 134 0.22 15.05 -20.74
N LEU A 135 0.08 15.41 -22.01
CA LEU A 135 0.54 14.58 -23.11
C LEU A 135 2.03 14.87 -23.37
N VAL A 136 2.86 13.87 -23.16
CA VAL A 136 4.28 13.93 -23.52
C VAL A 136 4.44 13.45 -24.96
N GLN A 137 5.06 14.28 -25.80
CA GLN A 137 5.24 14.02 -27.22
C GLN A 137 6.71 14.23 -27.63
N ARG A 138 7.10 13.62 -28.76
CA ARG A 138 8.36 13.97 -29.39
C ARG A 138 8.31 15.39 -29.96
N THR A 139 9.45 16.08 -29.96
CA THR A 139 9.57 17.37 -30.68
C THR A 139 9.39 17.16 -32.18
N ALA A 140 9.01 18.20 -32.91
CA ALA A 140 8.85 18.13 -34.37
C ALA A 140 10.12 17.61 -35.07
N GLU A 141 11.30 18.02 -34.61
CA GLU A 141 12.60 17.57 -35.13
C GLU A 141 12.82 16.08 -34.93
N ALA A 142 12.43 15.53 -33.78
CA ALA A 142 12.52 14.10 -33.46
C ALA A 142 11.37 13.27 -34.02
N ASN A 143 10.39 13.92 -34.69
CA ASN A 143 9.18 13.31 -35.24
C ASN A 143 9.01 13.60 -36.75
N ASN A 144 10.11 13.59 -37.50
CA ASN A 144 10.12 13.79 -38.96
C ASN A 144 9.40 15.09 -39.42
N GLY A 145 9.50 16.15 -38.65
CA GLY A 145 8.87 17.45 -38.94
C GLY A 145 7.38 17.52 -38.64
N GLN A 146 6.77 16.48 -38.10
CA GLN A 146 5.35 16.51 -37.71
C GLN A 146 5.14 17.39 -36.49
N ALA A 147 4.23 18.36 -36.64
CA ALA A 147 3.88 19.24 -35.53
C ALA A 147 3.28 18.46 -34.34
N PRO A 148 3.58 18.86 -33.10
CA PRO A 148 2.99 18.23 -31.92
C PRO A 148 1.48 18.49 -31.86
N ILE A 149 0.74 17.50 -31.37
CA ILE A 149 -0.69 17.58 -31.12
C ILE A 149 -0.96 18.60 -30.03
N ARG A 150 -1.84 19.55 -30.28
CA ARG A 150 -2.21 20.61 -29.32
C ARG A 150 -3.66 20.55 -28.86
N ASN A 151 -4.50 19.84 -29.62
CA ASN A 151 -5.91 19.68 -29.32
C ASN A 151 -6.18 18.21 -28.94
N GLN A 152 -6.97 17.97 -27.92
CA GLN A 152 -7.36 16.61 -27.48
C GLN A 152 -8.11 15.85 -28.59
N LEU A 153 -8.89 16.54 -29.42
CA LEU A 153 -9.62 15.93 -30.54
C LEU A 153 -8.68 15.34 -31.61
N ASP A 154 -7.46 15.88 -31.74
CA ASP A 154 -6.46 15.38 -32.69
C ASP A 154 -5.84 14.03 -32.23
N LEU A 155 -6.18 13.56 -31.03
CA LEU A 155 -5.83 12.23 -30.53
C LEU A 155 -6.71 11.13 -31.12
N ALA A 156 -7.85 11.48 -31.74
CA ALA A 156 -8.71 10.52 -32.40
C ALA A 156 -7.91 9.69 -33.41
N GLN A 157 -8.08 8.37 -33.38
CA GLN A 157 -7.37 7.40 -34.22
C GLN A 157 -5.83 7.34 -34.02
N LYS A 158 -5.28 7.94 -32.97
CA LYS A 158 -3.88 7.80 -32.61
C LYS A 158 -3.70 6.68 -31.59
N THR A 159 -2.54 6.02 -31.64
CA THR A 159 -2.16 5.04 -30.63
C THR A 159 -1.53 5.77 -29.45
N LEU A 160 -2.14 5.66 -28.27
CA LEU A 160 -1.64 6.23 -27.02
C LEU A 160 -0.97 5.12 -26.21
N TYR A 161 0.28 5.34 -25.82
CA TYR A 161 1.00 4.43 -24.93
C TYR A 161 0.88 4.93 -23.49
N ILE A 162 0.32 4.09 -22.65
CA ILE A 162 0.18 4.35 -21.21
C ILE A 162 0.77 3.20 -20.42
N PRO A 163 1.36 3.44 -19.26
CA PRO A 163 1.83 2.37 -18.39
C PRO A 163 0.66 1.46 -17.99
N LYS A 164 0.93 0.15 -17.92
CA LYS A 164 -0.02 -0.80 -17.37
C LYS A 164 -0.35 -0.39 -15.94
N ASP A 165 -1.62 -0.52 -15.56
CA ASP A 165 -2.14 -0.14 -14.23
C ASP A 165 -2.02 1.37 -13.91
N SER A 166 -1.84 2.20 -14.95
CA SER A 166 -1.85 3.65 -14.79
C SER A 166 -3.23 4.15 -14.37
N PRO A 167 -3.32 5.06 -13.39
CA PRO A 167 -4.58 5.73 -13.05
C PRO A 167 -5.25 6.44 -14.24
N ALA A 168 -4.50 6.74 -15.31
CA ALA A 168 -5.01 7.34 -16.53
C ALA A 168 -5.93 6.41 -17.35
N LEU A 169 -5.92 5.08 -17.08
CA LEU A 169 -6.84 4.11 -17.68
C LEU A 169 -8.25 4.14 -17.07
N LEU A 170 -8.40 4.74 -15.90
CA LEU A 170 -9.65 4.74 -15.14
C LEU A 170 -10.59 5.90 -15.51
N ARG A 171 -10.41 6.49 -16.69
CA ARG A 171 -11.24 7.61 -17.17
C ARG A 171 -11.96 7.26 -18.46
#